data_094f26dc5fb4a079c01943ff308d8e13
#
_entry.id   094f26dc5fb4a079c01943ff308d8e13
#
_cell.length_a   1.000
_cell.length_b   1.000
_cell.length_c   1.000
_cell.angle_alpha   90.00
_cell.angle_beta   90.00
_cell.angle_gamma   90.00
#
_symmetry.space_group_name_H-M   'P 1'
#
loop_
_entity.id
_entity.type
_entity.pdbx_description
1 polymer ?
#
loop_
_entity_poly.entity_id
_entity_poly.type
_entity_poly.pdbx_seq_one_letter_code
_entity_poly.pdbx_strand_id
1 'polypeptide(L)'
;MICYSSLGPFFPKEAEKKGASASIVGMIFGCFALIELLFSLILGKYIVQIGAKFMFLVGLSISGWCTILFGLLDKAPDGPIYISLCFIVRSMDGIGFSGGMTATFSILAATFPNNVATIMGLLEIFSGLGLILGPPIGGFLYQSFGYEVPFFILGSIVLLMVPLNMCILQNYDGIASKESFWNLIAIPKIALVCLLLCSISSCIGFLDPTVSLFVTEKFDLQPGYVGLVFLGFALSYALSSPLLGYLSDRTPRIRKWLMLVGSWLIVLSFFLLGPAPILHIKCQLWMFVLMMVISGFSLSMSGIPIFPEIISCA
;
A
#
# COMPACT_ATOMS: atom_id res chain seq x y z
N MET A 1 1.98 -7.02 0.77
CA MET A 1 1.60 -5.91 1.67
C MET A 1 2.48 -5.82 2.92
N ILE A 2 2.74 -6.90 3.68
CA ILE A 2 3.60 -6.83 4.89
C ILE A 2 4.99 -6.24 4.60
N CYS A 3 5.69 -6.71 3.55
CA CYS A 3 7.02 -6.18 3.19
C CYS A 3 6.99 -4.68 2.87
N TYR A 4 5.94 -4.23 2.18
CA TYR A 4 5.77 -2.82 1.84
C TYR A 4 5.58 -1.95 3.10
N SER A 5 4.63 -2.32 3.96
CA SER A 5 4.25 -1.52 5.13
C SER A 5 5.26 -1.58 6.28
N SER A 6 6.10 -2.62 6.34
CA SER A 6 7.11 -2.77 7.39
C SER A 6 8.20 -1.69 7.40
N LEU A 7 8.41 -0.98 6.28
CA LEU A 7 9.42 0.07 6.15
C LEU A 7 9.04 1.37 6.89
N GLY A 8 7.75 1.68 6.96
CA GLY A 8 7.27 2.93 7.53
C GLY A 8 7.87 3.31 8.88
N PRO A 9 7.93 2.40 9.87
CA PRO A 9 8.35 2.73 11.24
C PRO A 9 9.82 3.12 11.43
N PHE A 10 10.74 2.63 10.59
CA PHE A 10 12.18 2.79 10.86
C PHE A 10 13.01 3.28 9.67
N PHE A 11 12.62 2.96 8.43
CA PHE A 11 13.41 3.31 7.26
C PHE A 11 13.67 4.82 7.11
N PRO A 12 12.69 5.72 7.33
CA PRO A 12 12.94 7.15 7.19
C PRO A 12 14.07 7.64 8.08
N LYS A 13 14.10 7.20 9.34
CA LYS A 13 15.14 7.56 10.31
C LYS A 13 16.53 7.01 9.92
N GLU A 14 16.60 5.78 9.43
CA GLU A 14 17.87 5.18 8.99
C GLU A 14 18.40 5.87 7.72
N ALA A 15 17.51 6.20 6.78
CA ALA A 15 17.88 6.93 5.58
C ALA A 15 18.44 8.33 5.89
N GLU A 16 17.88 9.03 6.89
CA GLU A 16 18.40 10.32 7.35
C GLU A 16 19.79 10.19 7.95
N LYS A 17 20.07 9.16 8.77
CA LYS A 17 21.41 8.88 9.29
C LYS A 17 22.45 8.70 8.19
N LYS A 18 22.03 8.15 7.04
CA LYS A 18 22.85 7.94 5.85
C LYS A 18 22.90 9.12 4.89
N GLY A 19 22.36 10.28 5.30
CA GLY A 19 22.46 11.55 4.57
C GLY A 19 21.29 11.81 3.59
N ALA A 20 20.21 11.05 3.63
CA ALA A 20 19.02 11.35 2.86
C ALA A 20 18.16 12.40 3.58
N SER A 21 17.75 13.48 2.89
CA SER A 21 16.78 14.42 3.44
C SER A 21 15.38 13.81 3.46
N ALA A 22 14.47 14.34 4.29
CA ALA A 22 13.08 13.91 4.36
C ALA A 22 12.39 13.93 2.98
N SER A 23 12.71 14.92 2.14
CA SER A 23 12.22 14.99 0.75
C SER A 23 12.71 13.82 -0.11
N ILE A 24 13.98 13.43 0.04
CA ILE A 24 14.56 12.27 -0.68
C ILE A 24 13.88 10.97 -0.22
N VAL A 25 13.65 10.83 1.09
CA VAL A 25 12.93 9.68 1.63
C VAL A 25 11.52 9.58 1.03
N GLY A 26 10.78 10.70 0.98
CA GLY A 26 9.49 10.76 0.31
C GLY A 26 9.56 10.37 -1.17
N MET A 27 10.60 10.82 -1.89
CA MET A 27 10.80 10.44 -3.30
C MET A 27 11.14 8.95 -3.47
N ILE A 28 11.84 8.31 -2.54
CA ILE A 28 12.10 6.86 -2.56
C ILE A 28 10.79 6.07 -2.43
N PHE A 29 9.88 6.47 -1.52
CA PHE A 29 8.55 5.87 -1.45
C PHE A 29 7.73 6.16 -2.71
N GLY A 30 7.72 7.41 -3.19
CA GLY A 30 7.00 7.83 -4.39
C GLY A 30 7.48 7.17 -5.67
N CYS A 31 8.78 6.89 -5.79
CA CYS A 31 9.37 6.18 -6.93
C CYS A 31 8.75 4.78 -7.10
N PHE A 32 8.60 4.02 -6.01
CA PHE A 32 7.94 2.71 -6.04
C PHE A 32 6.53 2.82 -6.62
N ALA A 33 5.70 3.73 -6.09
CA ALA A 33 4.33 3.92 -6.54
C ALA A 33 4.24 4.40 -8.01
N LEU A 34 5.15 5.26 -8.43
CA LEU A 34 5.22 5.73 -9.82
C LEU A 34 5.55 4.59 -10.79
N ILE A 35 6.54 3.78 -10.45
CA ILE A 35 6.94 2.63 -11.27
C ILE A 35 5.83 1.57 -11.28
N GLU A 36 5.19 1.30 -10.15
CA GLU A 36 4.03 0.42 -10.05
C GLU A 36 2.91 0.88 -10.99
N LEU A 37 2.56 2.16 -10.98
CA LEU A 37 1.55 2.74 -11.87
C LEU A 37 1.90 2.52 -13.35
N LEU A 38 3.12 2.88 -13.76
CA LEU A 38 3.54 2.78 -15.16
C LEU A 38 3.57 1.32 -15.64
N PHE A 39 4.15 0.44 -14.83
CA PHE A 39 4.30 -0.97 -15.19
C PHE A 39 2.99 -1.75 -15.09
N SER A 40 2.07 -1.39 -14.20
CA SER A 40 0.75 -2.03 -14.16
C SER A 40 -0.02 -1.88 -15.48
N LEU A 41 0.06 -0.70 -16.11
CA LEU A 41 -0.54 -0.45 -17.42
C LEU A 41 0.11 -1.30 -18.52
N ILE A 42 1.45 -1.37 -18.52
CA ILE A 42 2.21 -2.12 -19.51
C ILE A 42 1.95 -3.63 -19.35
N LEU A 43 2.13 -4.14 -18.13
CA LEU A 43 1.99 -5.56 -17.83
C LEU A 43 0.54 -6.02 -17.98
N GLY A 44 -0.45 -5.18 -17.65
CA GLY A 44 -1.86 -5.46 -17.88
C GLY A 44 -2.19 -5.66 -19.36
N LYS A 45 -1.56 -4.87 -20.25
CA LYS A 45 -1.71 -5.04 -21.70
C LYS A 45 -1.13 -6.36 -22.21
N TYR A 46 0.01 -6.78 -21.67
CA TYR A 46 0.75 -7.95 -22.16
C TYR A 46 0.47 -9.23 -21.37
N ILE A 47 -0.42 -9.22 -20.37
CA ILE A 47 -0.68 -10.35 -19.48
C ILE A 47 -1.10 -11.62 -20.22
N VAL A 48 -1.88 -11.49 -21.30
CA VAL A 48 -2.32 -12.61 -22.12
C VAL A 48 -1.16 -13.27 -22.88
N GLN A 49 -0.17 -12.46 -23.30
CA GLN A 49 0.99 -12.95 -24.06
C GLN A 49 2.04 -13.57 -23.11
N ILE A 50 2.23 -12.97 -21.93
CA ILE A 50 3.22 -13.40 -20.93
C ILE A 50 2.72 -14.61 -20.15
N GLY A 51 1.41 -14.71 -19.92
CA GLY A 51 0.77 -15.68 -19.03
C GLY A 51 0.70 -15.20 -17.58
N ALA A 52 -0.51 -15.23 -17.00
CA ALA A 52 -0.75 -14.69 -15.67
C ALA A 52 0.05 -15.42 -14.58
N LYS A 53 0.17 -16.76 -14.65
CA LYS A 53 0.97 -17.55 -13.71
C LYS A 53 2.45 -17.16 -13.76
N PHE A 54 3.03 -17.07 -14.96
CA PHE A 54 4.44 -16.71 -15.12
C PHE A 54 4.70 -15.29 -14.59
N MET A 55 3.85 -14.33 -14.96
CA MET A 55 3.95 -12.94 -14.47
C MET A 55 3.87 -12.86 -12.94
N PHE A 56 2.96 -13.63 -12.31
CA PHE A 56 2.82 -13.68 -10.85
C PHE A 56 4.10 -14.21 -10.19
N LEU A 57 4.64 -15.35 -10.66
CA LEU A 57 5.82 -15.97 -10.08
C LEU A 57 7.08 -15.11 -10.22
N VAL A 58 7.27 -14.51 -11.40
CA VAL A 58 8.40 -13.59 -11.65
C VAL A 58 8.25 -12.34 -10.79
N GLY A 59 7.05 -11.74 -10.74
CA GLY A 59 6.79 -10.58 -9.90
C GLY A 59 7.09 -10.84 -8.42
N LEU A 60 6.61 -11.97 -7.89
CA LEU A 60 6.87 -12.39 -6.51
C LEU A 60 8.37 -12.63 -6.25
N SER A 61 9.08 -13.24 -7.23
CA SER A 61 10.52 -13.46 -7.13
C SER A 61 11.31 -12.16 -7.09
N ILE A 62 10.99 -11.21 -7.98
CA ILE A 62 11.63 -9.89 -8.01
C ILE A 62 11.39 -9.17 -6.68
N SER A 63 10.15 -9.10 -6.20
CA SER A 63 9.83 -8.44 -4.92
C SER A 63 10.56 -9.08 -3.74
N GLY A 64 10.63 -10.41 -3.67
CA GLY A 64 11.36 -11.11 -2.61
C GLY A 64 12.87 -10.80 -2.61
N TRP A 65 13.51 -10.84 -3.78
CA TRP A 65 14.92 -10.47 -3.91
C TRP A 65 15.17 -9.00 -3.62
N CYS A 66 14.32 -8.08 -4.12
CA CYS A 66 14.43 -6.66 -3.82
C CYS A 66 14.29 -6.36 -2.33
N THR A 67 13.39 -7.08 -1.63
CA THR A 67 13.25 -6.95 -0.18
C THR A 67 14.56 -7.35 0.52
N ILE A 68 15.18 -8.48 0.18
CA ILE A 68 16.46 -8.90 0.75
C ILE A 68 17.57 -7.91 0.43
N LEU A 69 17.67 -7.46 -0.84
CA LEU A 69 18.66 -6.47 -1.27
C LEU A 69 18.50 -5.15 -0.52
N PHE A 70 17.26 -4.73 -0.22
CA PHE A 70 17.02 -3.52 0.55
C PHE A 70 17.57 -3.62 1.98
N GLY A 71 17.53 -4.80 2.59
CA GLY A 71 18.19 -5.06 3.87
C GLY A 71 19.72 -4.95 3.81
N LEU A 72 20.33 -5.32 2.67
CA LEU A 72 21.78 -5.21 2.48
C LEU A 72 22.28 -3.78 2.25
N LEU A 73 21.38 -2.84 1.92
CA LEU A 73 21.73 -1.45 1.67
C LEU A 73 22.34 -0.75 2.92
N ASP A 74 22.11 -1.30 4.10
CA ASP A 74 22.78 -0.78 5.30
C ASP A 74 24.30 -0.82 5.22
N LYS A 75 24.86 -1.79 4.48
CA LYS A 75 26.32 -1.92 4.25
C LYS A 75 26.86 -1.00 3.15
N ALA A 76 25.97 -0.31 2.42
CA ALA A 76 26.39 0.59 1.36
C ALA A 76 27.02 1.87 1.94
N PRO A 77 28.00 2.47 1.22
CA PRO A 77 28.58 3.75 1.60
C PRO A 77 27.50 4.83 1.71
N ASP A 78 27.62 5.67 2.75
CA ASP A 78 26.67 6.75 3.00
C ASP A 78 26.65 7.80 1.87
N GLY A 79 25.55 8.55 1.79
CA GLY A 79 25.39 9.64 0.84
C GLY A 79 24.81 9.23 -0.51
N PRO A 80 25.25 9.80 -1.64
CA PRO A 80 24.63 9.64 -2.95
C PRO A 80 24.53 8.20 -3.44
N ILE A 81 25.54 7.36 -3.09
CA ILE A 81 25.55 5.94 -3.51
C ILE A 81 24.42 5.18 -2.85
N TYR A 82 24.23 5.32 -1.52
CA TYR A 82 23.14 4.73 -0.78
C TYR A 82 21.78 5.15 -1.37
N ILE A 83 21.59 6.44 -1.59
CA ILE A 83 20.35 7.00 -2.13
C ILE A 83 20.06 6.43 -3.52
N SER A 84 21.04 6.38 -4.41
CA SER A 84 20.89 5.83 -5.76
C SER A 84 20.51 4.36 -5.73
N LEU A 85 21.13 3.56 -4.86
CA LEU A 85 20.79 2.15 -4.68
C LEU A 85 19.37 1.97 -4.13
N CYS A 86 18.93 2.80 -3.18
CA CYS A 86 17.55 2.79 -2.70
C CYS A 86 16.55 3.02 -3.85
N PHE A 87 16.78 4.01 -4.73
CA PHE A 87 15.95 4.26 -5.90
C PHE A 87 15.92 3.08 -6.86
N ILE A 88 17.09 2.48 -7.16
CA ILE A 88 17.17 1.33 -8.07
C ILE A 88 16.38 0.13 -7.52
N VAL A 89 16.65 -0.25 -6.26
CA VAL A 89 15.99 -1.42 -5.65
C VAL A 89 14.48 -1.18 -5.52
N ARG A 90 14.06 0.03 -5.14
CA ARG A 90 12.63 0.38 -5.08
C ARG A 90 11.95 0.40 -6.43
N SER A 91 12.64 0.85 -7.48
CA SER A 91 12.11 0.79 -8.86
C SER A 91 11.91 -0.65 -9.31
N MET A 92 12.89 -1.51 -9.06
CA MET A 92 12.78 -2.94 -9.40
C MET A 92 11.68 -3.63 -8.60
N ASP A 93 11.55 -3.34 -7.31
CA ASP A 93 10.47 -3.85 -6.46
C ASP A 93 9.09 -3.40 -6.98
N GLY A 94 8.94 -2.14 -7.40
CA GLY A 94 7.72 -1.64 -8.01
C GLY A 94 7.32 -2.39 -9.28
N ILE A 95 8.29 -2.80 -10.13
CA ILE A 95 8.04 -3.64 -11.31
C ILE A 95 7.54 -5.03 -10.87
N GLY A 96 8.22 -5.66 -9.91
CA GLY A 96 7.85 -6.97 -9.39
C GLY A 96 6.45 -6.96 -8.76
N PHE A 97 6.19 -5.97 -7.92
CA PHE A 97 4.91 -5.80 -7.24
C PHE A 97 3.75 -5.57 -8.22
N SER A 98 3.93 -4.68 -9.22
CA SER A 98 2.91 -4.42 -10.23
C SER A 98 2.57 -5.67 -11.04
N GLY A 99 3.58 -6.49 -11.40
CA GLY A 99 3.37 -7.77 -12.09
C GLY A 99 2.61 -8.77 -11.23
N GLY A 100 2.98 -8.90 -9.96
CA GLY A 100 2.29 -9.76 -8.99
C GLY A 100 0.82 -9.36 -8.79
N MET A 101 0.56 -8.07 -8.58
CA MET A 101 -0.80 -7.56 -8.37
C MET A 101 -1.68 -7.69 -9.61
N THR A 102 -1.18 -7.28 -10.78
CA THR A 102 -1.91 -7.41 -12.06
C THR A 102 -2.26 -8.86 -12.37
N ALA A 103 -1.30 -9.77 -12.14
CA ALA A 103 -1.54 -11.20 -12.33
C ALA A 103 -2.54 -11.76 -11.31
N THR A 104 -2.48 -11.33 -10.05
CA THR A 104 -3.43 -11.75 -9.00
C THR A 104 -4.85 -11.39 -9.40
N PHE A 105 -5.11 -10.14 -9.79
CA PHE A 105 -6.43 -9.71 -10.24
C PHE A 105 -6.93 -10.51 -11.45
N SER A 106 -6.05 -10.76 -12.43
CA SER A 106 -6.41 -11.53 -13.61
C SER A 106 -6.73 -13.00 -13.28
N ILE A 107 -5.93 -13.66 -12.44
CA ILE A 107 -6.15 -15.05 -12.02
C ILE A 107 -7.48 -15.16 -11.24
N LEU A 108 -7.73 -14.27 -10.29
CA LEU A 108 -8.95 -14.28 -9.50
C LEU A 108 -10.19 -14.02 -10.35
N ALA A 109 -10.13 -13.07 -11.28
CA ALA A 109 -11.24 -12.78 -12.20
C ALA A 109 -11.53 -13.97 -13.13
N ALA A 110 -10.49 -14.66 -13.62
CA ALA A 110 -10.64 -15.85 -14.45
C ALA A 110 -11.18 -17.06 -13.66
N THR A 111 -10.75 -17.22 -12.40
CA THR A 111 -11.15 -18.35 -11.57
C THR A 111 -12.58 -18.22 -11.06
N PHE A 112 -13.04 -17.01 -10.76
CA PHE A 112 -14.34 -16.71 -10.15
C PHE A 112 -15.15 -15.69 -10.96
N PRO A 113 -15.52 -15.98 -12.22
CA PRO A 113 -16.15 -14.99 -13.11
C PRO A 113 -17.51 -14.50 -12.60
N ASN A 114 -18.25 -15.33 -11.84
CA ASN A 114 -19.56 -14.96 -11.31
C ASN A 114 -19.53 -14.19 -9.97
N ASN A 115 -18.37 -14.19 -9.26
CA ASN A 115 -18.22 -13.63 -7.93
C ASN A 115 -16.99 -12.71 -7.82
N VAL A 116 -16.61 -12.04 -8.91
CA VAL A 116 -15.40 -11.22 -8.97
C VAL A 116 -15.37 -10.17 -7.87
N ALA A 117 -16.46 -9.44 -7.66
CA ALA A 117 -16.53 -8.38 -6.64
C ALA A 117 -16.33 -8.91 -5.21
N THR A 118 -16.96 -10.03 -4.88
CA THR A 118 -16.80 -10.67 -3.55
C THR A 118 -15.36 -11.13 -3.33
N ILE A 119 -14.73 -11.74 -4.33
CA ILE A 119 -13.35 -12.23 -4.24
C ILE A 119 -12.35 -11.07 -4.15
N MET A 120 -12.57 -9.98 -4.90
CA MET A 120 -11.77 -8.76 -4.77
C MET A 120 -11.92 -8.16 -3.37
N GLY A 121 -13.13 -8.16 -2.80
CA GLY A 121 -13.34 -7.73 -1.41
C GLY A 121 -12.58 -8.59 -0.38
N LEU A 122 -12.51 -9.91 -0.59
CA LEU A 122 -11.69 -10.80 0.24
C LEU A 122 -10.19 -10.49 0.09
N LEU A 123 -9.71 -10.23 -1.13
CA LEU A 123 -8.33 -9.81 -1.38
C LEU A 123 -7.98 -8.54 -0.59
N GLU A 124 -8.88 -7.58 -0.56
CA GLU A 124 -8.69 -6.34 0.21
C GLU A 124 -8.59 -6.57 1.72
N ILE A 125 -9.35 -7.54 2.27
CA ILE A 125 -9.21 -7.92 3.69
C ILE A 125 -7.79 -8.45 3.97
N PHE A 126 -7.29 -9.37 3.15
CA PHE A 126 -5.93 -9.90 3.32
C PHE A 126 -4.86 -8.84 3.07
N SER A 127 -5.06 -7.94 2.12
CA SER A 127 -4.19 -6.78 1.88
C SER A 127 -4.16 -5.86 3.10
N GLY A 128 -5.33 -5.56 3.67
CA GLY A 128 -5.46 -4.78 4.90
C GLY A 128 -4.77 -5.44 6.10
N LEU A 129 -4.92 -6.76 6.27
CA LEU A 129 -4.19 -7.50 7.31
C LEU A 129 -2.67 -7.39 7.13
N GLY A 130 -2.20 -7.42 5.88
CA GLY A 130 -0.77 -7.20 5.59
C GLY A 130 -0.30 -5.80 5.99
N LEU A 131 -1.10 -4.78 5.71
CA LEU A 131 -0.81 -3.40 6.11
C LEU A 131 -0.84 -3.22 7.65
N ILE A 132 -1.72 -3.94 8.34
CA ILE A 132 -1.81 -3.94 9.82
C ILE A 132 -0.57 -4.56 10.45
N LEU A 133 -0.18 -5.73 9.98
CA LEU A 133 0.86 -6.54 10.61
C LEU A 133 2.27 -6.07 10.26
N GLY A 134 2.45 -5.43 9.09
CA GLY A 134 3.77 -5.00 8.62
C GLY A 134 4.49 -4.05 9.57
N PRO A 135 3.91 -2.89 9.95
CA PRO A 135 4.58 -1.91 10.79
C PRO A 135 4.98 -2.44 12.18
N PRO A 136 4.12 -3.16 12.94
CA PRO A 136 4.54 -3.76 14.21
C PRO A 136 5.64 -4.81 14.01
N ILE A 137 5.48 -5.72 13.04
CA ILE A 137 6.48 -6.76 12.77
C ILE A 137 7.82 -6.12 12.39
N GLY A 138 7.81 -5.20 11.42
CA GLY A 138 9.01 -4.49 10.99
C GLY A 138 9.66 -3.71 12.12
N GLY A 139 8.89 -2.92 12.87
CA GLY A 139 9.36 -2.10 13.97
C GLY A 139 9.98 -2.91 15.12
N PHE A 140 9.33 -3.98 15.55
CA PHE A 140 9.86 -4.84 16.63
C PHE A 140 11.06 -5.69 16.19
N LEU A 141 11.05 -6.23 14.98
CA LEU A 141 12.22 -6.94 14.43
C LEU A 141 13.42 -6.01 14.31
N TYR A 142 13.20 -4.80 13.78
CA TYR A 142 14.24 -3.79 13.70
C TYR A 142 14.80 -3.43 15.09
N GLN A 143 13.94 -3.20 16.06
CA GLN A 143 14.35 -2.83 17.42
C GLN A 143 15.14 -3.94 18.13
N SER A 144 14.78 -5.21 17.88
CA SER A 144 15.38 -6.36 18.56
C SER A 144 16.67 -6.87 17.89
N PHE A 145 16.73 -6.82 16.56
CA PHE A 145 17.77 -7.51 15.77
C PHE A 145 18.50 -6.61 14.78
N GLY A 146 18.13 -5.34 14.66
CA GLY A 146 18.74 -4.38 13.75
C GLY A 146 18.10 -4.33 12.37
N TYR A 147 18.72 -3.52 11.47
CA TYR A 147 18.14 -3.13 10.19
C TYR A 147 17.95 -4.29 9.20
N GLU A 148 18.90 -5.20 9.10
CA GLU A 148 18.91 -6.25 8.06
C GLU A 148 17.82 -7.32 8.27
N VAL A 149 17.55 -7.66 9.53
CA VAL A 149 16.77 -8.85 9.89
C VAL A 149 15.30 -8.82 9.43
N PRO A 150 14.55 -7.71 9.56
CA PRO A 150 13.20 -7.61 9.02
C PRO A 150 13.13 -7.97 7.54
N PHE A 151 14.07 -7.44 6.75
CA PHE A 151 14.12 -7.65 5.31
C PHE A 151 14.50 -9.08 4.93
N PHE A 152 15.45 -9.67 5.62
CA PHE A 152 15.85 -11.07 5.37
C PHE A 152 14.73 -12.04 5.70
N ILE A 153 14.05 -11.87 6.83
CA ILE A 153 12.93 -12.73 7.21
C ILE A 153 11.78 -12.58 6.21
N LEU A 154 11.33 -11.35 5.97
CA LEU A 154 10.18 -11.11 5.11
C LEU A 154 10.45 -11.47 3.65
N GLY A 155 11.63 -11.10 3.13
CA GLY A 155 12.03 -11.43 1.77
C GLY A 155 12.19 -12.94 1.56
N SER A 156 12.74 -13.67 2.54
CA SER A 156 12.84 -15.15 2.50
C SER A 156 11.46 -15.80 2.50
N ILE A 157 10.51 -15.32 3.30
CA ILE A 157 9.13 -15.81 3.28
C ILE A 157 8.51 -15.62 1.89
N VAL A 158 8.68 -14.44 1.28
CA VAL A 158 8.16 -14.18 -0.08
C VAL A 158 8.79 -15.12 -1.09
N LEU A 159 10.11 -15.35 -1.03
CA LEU A 159 10.78 -16.29 -1.93
C LEU A 159 10.35 -17.73 -1.73
N LEU A 160 10.08 -18.16 -0.50
CA LEU A 160 9.56 -19.49 -0.20
C LEU A 160 8.14 -19.70 -0.77
N MET A 161 7.36 -18.61 -0.92
CA MET A 161 6.05 -18.70 -1.56
C MET A 161 6.14 -18.95 -3.08
N VAL A 162 7.27 -18.66 -3.73
CA VAL A 162 7.43 -18.87 -5.19
C VAL A 162 7.28 -20.35 -5.57
N PRO A 163 8.08 -21.29 -5.04
CA PRO A 163 7.93 -22.71 -5.38
C PRO A 163 6.57 -23.25 -4.93
N LEU A 164 6.03 -22.79 -3.81
CA LEU A 164 4.70 -23.20 -3.35
C LEU A 164 3.63 -22.83 -4.37
N ASN A 165 3.62 -21.57 -4.83
CA ASN A 165 2.67 -21.11 -5.84
C ASN A 165 2.92 -21.74 -7.22
N MET A 166 4.17 -22.08 -7.56
CA MET A 166 4.48 -22.79 -8.78
C MET A 166 3.78 -24.17 -8.84
N CYS A 167 3.68 -24.84 -7.70
CA CYS A 167 3.02 -26.15 -7.59
C CYS A 167 1.48 -26.03 -7.52
N ILE A 168 0.94 -25.01 -6.86
CA ILE A 168 -0.51 -24.88 -6.60
C ILE A 168 -1.23 -24.23 -7.77
N LEU A 169 -0.66 -23.18 -8.37
CA LEU A 169 -1.32 -22.42 -9.43
C LEU A 169 -1.36 -23.22 -10.73
N GLN A 170 -2.56 -23.32 -11.30
CA GLN A 170 -2.74 -23.83 -12.66
C GLN A 170 -2.33 -22.76 -13.69
N ASN A 171 -2.11 -23.18 -14.94
CA ASN A 171 -1.92 -22.24 -16.03
C ASN A 171 -3.27 -21.62 -16.38
N TYR A 172 -3.35 -20.30 -16.25
CA TYR A 172 -4.51 -19.53 -16.64
C TYR A 172 -4.19 -18.74 -17.90
N ASP A 173 -4.97 -18.95 -18.93
CA ASP A 173 -4.97 -18.08 -20.10
C ASP A 173 -5.64 -16.77 -19.69
N GLY A 174 -4.91 -15.67 -19.76
CA GLY A 174 -5.44 -14.36 -19.40
C GLY A 174 -6.68 -14.01 -20.19
N ILE A 175 -7.66 -13.38 -19.56
CA ILE A 175 -8.84 -12.87 -20.29
C ILE A 175 -8.40 -11.63 -21.06
N ALA A 176 -8.39 -11.73 -22.40
CA ALA A 176 -8.13 -10.58 -23.23
C ALA A 176 -9.31 -9.60 -23.13
N SER A 177 -9.09 -8.45 -22.50
CA SER A 177 -10.04 -7.35 -22.58
C SER A 177 -10.00 -6.76 -23.99
N LYS A 178 -11.14 -6.72 -24.67
CA LYS A 178 -11.32 -6.02 -25.95
C LYS A 178 -11.42 -4.51 -25.79
N GLU A 179 -11.74 -4.05 -24.58
CA GLU A 179 -11.92 -2.63 -24.28
C GLU A 179 -10.59 -1.96 -23.97
N SER A 180 -10.39 -0.80 -24.58
CA SER A 180 -9.21 0.02 -24.32
C SER A 180 -9.35 0.74 -22.97
N PHE A 181 -8.31 0.71 -22.15
CA PHE A 181 -8.23 1.50 -20.91
C PHE A 181 -8.61 2.98 -21.12
N TRP A 182 -8.24 3.57 -22.24
CA TRP A 182 -8.57 4.96 -22.57
C TRP A 182 -10.06 5.20 -22.77
N ASN A 183 -10.79 4.23 -23.28
CA ASN A 183 -12.25 4.31 -23.45
C ASN A 183 -12.95 4.30 -22.08
N LEU A 184 -12.46 3.50 -21.14
CA LEU A 184 -13.00 3.46 -19.76
C LEU A 184 -12.78 4.77 -19.03
N ILE A 185 -11.57 5.34 -19.07
CA ILE A 185 -11.27 6.64 -18.43
C ILE A 185 -12.04 7.80 -19.09
N ALA A 186 -12.37 7.69 -20.38
CA ALA A 186 -13.16 8.71 -21.06
C ALA A 186 -14.58 8.86 -20.48
N ILE A 187 -15.07 7.90 -19.69
CA ILE A 187 -16.35 8.03 -18.97
C ILE A 187 -16.15 8.98 -17.78
N PRO A 188 -16.78 10.18 -17.74
CA PRO A 188 -16.51 11.21 -16.73
C PRO A 188 -16.70 10.73 -15.29
N LYS A 189 -17.66 9.82 -15.08
CA LYS A 189 -17.94 9.27 -13.75
C LYS A 189 -16.81 8.36 -13.26
N ILE A 190 -16.25 7.53 -14.14
CA ILE A 190 -15.11 6.66 -13.83
C ILE A 190 -13.87 7.54 -13.56
N ALA A 191 -13.60 8.53 -14.42
CA ALA A 191 -12.48 9.45 -14.22
C ALA A 191 -12.55 10.18 -12.87
N LEU A 192 -13.73 10.63 -12.45
CA LEU A 192 -13.92 11.30 -11.16
C LEU A 192 -13.66 10.36 -9.98
N VAL A 193 -14.13 9.13 -10.06
CA VAL A 193 -13.90 8.10 -9.01
C VAL A 193 -12.42 7.71 -8.95
N CYS A 194 -11.75 7.59 -10.10
CA CYS A 194 -10.29 7.36 -10.16
C CYS A 194 -9.50 8.54 -9.55
N LEU A 195 -9.92 9.78 -9.80
CA LEU A 195 -9.32 10.96 -9.20
C LEU A 195 -9.48 10.98 -7.68
N LEU A 196 -10.66 10.58 -7.18
CA LEU A 196 -10.89 10.43 -5.75
C LEU A 196 -9.95 9.37 -5.15
N LEU A 197 -9.83 8.21 -5.79
CA LEU A 197 -8.92 7.15 -5.34
C LEU A 197 -7.46 7.61 -5.34
N CYS A 198 -7.03 8.32 -6.38
CA CYS A 198 -5.70 8.92 -6.46
C CYS A 198 -5.43 9.89 -5.29
N SER A 199 -6.40 10.76 -4.98
CA SER A 199 -6.30 11.70 -3.87
C SER A 199 -6.18 10.99 -2.51
N ILE A 200 -6.99 9.95 -2.29
CA ILE A 200 -6.96 9.14 -1.07
C ILE A 200 -5.61 8.41 -0.94
N SER A 201 -5.15 7.78 -2.01
CA SER A 201 -3.86 7.07 -2.03
C SER A 201 -2.68 8.00 -1.79
N SER A 202 -2.75 9.24 -2.29
CA SER A 202 -1.74 10.28 -2.02
C SER A 202 -1.65 10.63 -0.53
N CYS A 203 -2.79 10.66 0.17
CA CYS A 203 -2.80 10.87 1.62
C CYS A 203 -2.07 9.74 2.37
N ILE A 204 -2.28 8.49 1.96
CA ILE A 204 -1.59 7.34 2.57
C ILE A 204 -0.08 7.41 2.27
N GLY A 205 0.29 7.65 1.01
CA GLY A 205 1.69 7.77 0.61
C GLY A 205 2.44 8.90 1.33
N PHE A 206 1.74 9.95 1.76
CA PHE A 206 2.30 10.98 2.60
C PHE A 206 2.55 10.49 4.04
N LEU A 207 1.68 9.66 4.60
CA LEU A 207 1.83 9.17 5.98
C LEU A 207 3.08 8.31 6.17
N ASP A 208 3.39 7.43 5.23
CA ASP A 208 4.50 6.46 5.37
C ASP A 208 5.85 7.12 5.70
N PRO A 209 6.34 8.11 4.94
CA PRO A 209 7.62 8.76 5.26
C PRO A 209 7.54 9.78 6.39
N THR A 210 6.39 10.42 6.61
CA THR A 210 6.30 11.58 7.51
C THR A 210 5.95 11.22 8.94
N VAL A 211 5.07 10.25 9.17
CA VAL A 211 4.62 9.87 10.52
C VAL A 211 5.78 9.36 11.35
N SER A 212 6.62 8.49 10.79
CA SER A 212 7.77 7.93 11.50
C SER A 212 8.71 9.01 12.01
N LEU A 213 9.09 9.96 11.16
CA LEU A 213 9.98 11.08 11.51
C LEU A 213 9.32 11.98 12.56
N PHE A 214 8.10 12.42 12.29
CA PHE A 214 7.37 13.32 13.17
C PHE A 214 7.18 12.75 14.59
N VAL A 215 6.76 11.48 14.69
CA VAL A 215 6.49 10.84 15.99
C VAL A 215 7.79 10.58 16.76
N THR A 216 8.88 10.23 16.06
CA THR A 216 10.20 10.06 16.69
C THR A 216 10.77 11.38 17.19
N GLU A 217 10.72 12.44 16.40
CA GLU A 217 11.24 13.77 16.79
C GLU A 217 10.40 14.44 17.87
N LYS A 218 9.07 14.33 17.79
CA LYS A 218 8.16 15.05 18.67
C LYS A 218 7.93 14.35 20.00
N PHE A 219 7.87 13.02 20.02
CA PHE A 219 7.49 12.21 21.17
C PHE A 219 8.58 11.25 21.64
N ASP A 220 9.76 11.25 20.98
CA ASP A 220 10.92 10.37 21.28
C ASP A 220 10.53 8.87 21.36
N LEU A 221 9.63 8.43 20.45
CA LEU A 221 9.18 7.06 20.43
C LEU A 221 10.17 6.14 19.73
N GLN A 222 10.35 4.95 20.30
CA GLN A 222 11.14 3.88 19.67
C GLN A 222 10.38 3.28 18.46
N PRO A 223 11.08 2.69 17.48
CA PRO A 223 10.48 2.17 16.25
C PRO A 223 9.34 1.16 16.45
N GLY A 224 9.41 0.32 17.49
CA GLY A 224 8.33 -0.59 17.85
C GLY A 224 7.02 0.13 18.20
N TYR A 225 7.11 1.23 18.97
CA TYR A 225 5.93 2.04 19.31
C TYR A 225 5.43 2.86 18.12
N VAL A 226 6.32 3.29 17.20
CA VAL A 226 5.92 3.90 15.93
C VAL A 226 5.08 2.90 15.12
N GLY A 227 5.49 1.63 15.10
CA GLY A 227 4.70 0.55 14.48
C GLY A 227 3.31 0.40 15.09
N LEU A 228 3.15 0.58 16.43
CA LEU A 228 1.84 0.55 17.07
C LEU A 228 0.95 1.75 16.71
N VAL A 229 1.53 2.91 16.42
CA VAL A 229 0.77 4.05 15.90
C VAL A 229 0.18 3.73 14.53
N PHE A 230 0.98 3.14 13.62
CA PHE A 230 0.49 2.66 12.33
C PHE A 230 -0.54 1.53 12.48
N LEU A 231 -0.38 0.66 13.49
CA LEU A 231 -1.37 -0.38 13.81
C LEU A 231 -2.75 0.22 14.08
N GLY A 232 -2.84 1.34 14.81
CA GLY A 232 -4.11 2.02 15.08
C GLY A 232 -4.84 2.43 13.80
N PHE A 233 -4.12 2.99 12.84
CA PHE A 233 -4.64 3.34 11.52
C PHE A 233 -5.14 2.10 10.76
N ALA A 234 -4.28 1.09 10.62
CA ALA A 234 -4.55 -0.07 9.82
C ALA A 234 -5.64 -0.98 10.42
N LEU A 235 -5.68 -1.10 11.77
CA LEU A 235 -6.71 -1.86 12.48
C LEU A 235 -8.09 -1.22 12.31
N SER A 236 -8.18 0.10 12.41
CA SER A 236 -9.41 0.84 12.17
C SER A 236 -9.93 0.64 10.75
N TYR A 237 -9.04 0.71 9.76
CA TYR A 237 -9.36 0.41 8.36
C TYR A 237 -9.91 -1.02 8.20
N ALA A 238 -9.20 -2.02 8.71
CA ALA A 238 -9.57 -3.42 8.52
C ALA A 238 -10.87 -3.81 9.22
N LEU A 239 -11.12 -3.31 10.44
CA LEU A 239 -12.36 -3.60 11.16
C LEU A 239 -13.58 -2.92 10.54
N SER A 240 -13.42 -1.72 10.00
CA SER A 240 -14.52 -0.98 9.37
C SER A 240 -14.82 -1.45 7.95
N SER A 241 -13.84 -1.97 7.21
CA SER A 241 -13.98 -2.37 5.81
C SER A 241 -15.10 -3.39 5.56
N PRO A 242 -15.24 -4.50 6.30
CA PRO A 242 -16.32 -5.46 6.07
C PRO A 242 -17.71 -4.88 6.35
N LEU A 243 -17.83 -4.05 7.39
CA LEU A 243 -19.09 -3.41 7.77
C LEU A 243 -19.56 -2.41 6.70
N LEU A 244 -18.63 -1.59 6.23
CA LEU A 244 -18.91 -0.59 5.19
C LEU A 244 -19.10 -1.23 3.82
N GLY A 245 -18.42 -2.33 3.53
CA GLY A 245 -18.65 -3.15 2.34
C GLY A 245 -20.04 -3.73 2.31
N TYR A 246 -20.46 -4.39 3.39
CA TYR A 246 -21.81 -4.93 3.53
C TYR A 246 -22.89 -3.84 3.38
N LEU A 247 -22.69 -2.68 4.02
CA LEU A 247 -23.60 -1.54 3.93
C LEU A 247 -23.66 -0.99 2.49
N SER A 248 -22.53 -0.89 1.81
CA SER A 248 -22.41 -0.44 0.42
C SER A 248 -23.14 -1.35 -0.55
N ASP A 249 -23.09 -2.68 -0.34
CA ASP A 249 -23.74 -3.64 -1.21
C ASP A 249 -25.25 -3.68 -0.99
N ARG A 250 -25.69 -3.60 0.27
CA ARG A 250 -27.12 -3.64 0.62
C ARG A 250 -27.88 -2.37 0.22
N THR A 251 -27.19 -1.23 0.21
CA THR A 251 -27.82 0.08 -0.05
C THR A 251 -26.99 0.93 -1.04
N PRO A 252 -27.09 0.66 -2.36
CA PRO A 252 -26.31 1.36 -3.37
C PRO A 252 -26.46 2.89 -3.36
N ARG A 253 -27.61 3.40 -2.92
CA ARG A 253 -27.88 4.85 -2.83
C ARG A 253 -26.97 5.56 -1.80
N ILE A 254 -26.48 4.83 -0.80
CA ILE A 254 -25.65 5.40 0.27
C ILE A 254 -24.17 5.51 -0.17
N ARG A 255 -23.72 4.79 -1.21
CA ARG A 255 -22.31 4.79 -1.67
C ARG A 255 -21.74 6.18 -1.85
N LYS A 256 -22.47 7.07 -2.53
CA LYS A 256 -22.05 8.45 -2.78
C LYS A 256 -21.84 9.24 -1.48
N TRP A 257 -22.76 9.05 -0.52
CA TRP A 257 -22.67 9.70 0.78
C TRP A 257 -21.51 9.15 1.62
N LEU A 258 -21.28 7.84 1.57
CA LEU A 258 -20.13 7.21 2.23
C LEU A 258 -18.81 7.79 1.70
N MET A 259 -18.64 7.85 0.37
CA MET A 259 -17.45 8.43 -0.25
C MET A 259 -17.28 9.91 0.14
N LEU A 260 -18.34 10.69 0.13
CA LEU A 260 -18.30 12.12 0.45
C LEU A 260 -17.96 12.36 1.92
N VAL A 261 -18.67 11.73 2.84
CA VAL A 261 -18.43 11.89 4.29
C VAL A 261 -17.06 11.34 4.67
N GLY A 262 -16.67 10.17 4.12
CA GLY A 262 -15.33 9.61 4.32
C GLY A 262 -14.22 10.57 3.89
N SER A 263 -14.35 11.19 2.71
CA SER A 263 -13.38 12.16 2.22
C SER A 263 -13.28 13.41 3.11
N TRP A 264 -14.40 13.93 3.59
CA TRP A 264 -14.41 15.04 4.55
C TRP A 264 -13.75 14.67 5.89
N LEU A 265 -13.99 13.47 6.39
CA LEU A 265 -13.34 12.97 7.61
C LEU A 265 -11.83 12.79 7.41
N ILE A 266 -11.37 12.33 6.23
CA ILE A 266 -9.93 12.29 5.91
C ILE A 266 -9.33 13.69 5.99
N VAL A 267 -9.93 14.69 5.34
CA VAL A 267 -9.45 16.07 5.38
C VAL A 267 -9.36 16.57 6.82
N LEU A 268 -10.41 16.35 7.61
CA LEU A 268 -10.44 16.78 9.00
C LEU A 268 -9.36 16.11 9.84
N SER A 269 -9.18 14.80 9.68
CA SER A 269 -8.18 14.05 10.43
C SER A 269 -6.75 14.47 10.08
N PHE A 270 -6.46 14.70 8.78
CA PHE A 270 -5.14 15.20 8.35
C PHE A 270 -4.87 16.63 8.83
N PHE A 271 -5.89 17.49 8.86
CA PHE A 271 -5.78 18.83 9.38
C PHE A 271 -5.45 18.88 10.89
N LEU A 272 -5.93 17.88 11.63
CA LEU A 272 -5.70 17.74 13.08
C LEU A 272 -4.51 16.85 13.43
N LEU A 273 -3.97 16.08 12.49
CA LEU A 273 -2.85 15.17 12.70
C LEU A 273 -1.55 15.94 13.01
N GLY A 274 -1.30 17.04 12.29
CA GLY A 274 -0.22 17.98 12.58
C GLY A 274 -0.71 19.13 13.45
N PRO A 275 0.17 19.81 14.20
CA PRO A 275 -0.22 21.01 14.90
C PRO A 275 -0.56 22.09 13.86
N ALA A 276 -1.83 22.19 13.50
CA ALA A 276 -2.28 23.29 12.66
C ALA A 276 -2.02 24.61 13.41
N PRO A 277 -1.11 25.47 12.94
CA PRO A 277 -0.72 26.70 13.65
C PRO A 277 -1.91 27.60 13.97
N ILE A 278 -2.95 27.51 13.13
CA ILE A 278 -4.18 28.29 13.21
C ILE A 278 -5.01 27.92 14.45
N LEU A 279 -4.96 26.66 14.89
CA LEU A 279 -5.79 26.18 16.01
C LEU A 279 -5.14 26.32 17.37
N HIS A 280 -3.85 26.68 17.46
CA HIS A 280 -3.08 26.77 18.71
C HIS A 280 -3.20 25.53 19.64
N ILE A 281 -3.54 24.36 19.06
CA ILE A 281 -3.71 23.12 19.81
C ILE A 281 -2.32 22.50 20.03
N LYS A 282 -2.02 22.15 21.29
CA LYS A 282 -0.80 21.41 21.62
C LYS A 282 -0.94 19.99 21.09
N CYS A 283 -0.01 19.57 20.20
CA CYS A 283 0.06 18.20 19.72
C CYS A 283 0.38 17.26 20.91
N GLN A 284 -0.57 16.38 21.22
CA GLN A 284 -0.44 15.33 22.25
C GLN A 284 -0.51 13.96 21.57
N LEU A 285 0.23 12.98 22.08
CA LEU A 285 0.32 11.64 21.48
C LEU A 285 -1.05 10.96 21.36
N TRP A 286 -1.89 11.05 22.38
CA TRP A 286 -3.23 10.44 22.35
C TRP A 286 -4.11 11.04 21.22
N MET A 287 -4.02 12.36 20.99
CA MET A 287 -4.74 13.04 19.93
C MET A 287 -4.22 12.59 18.56
N PHE A 288 -2.90 12.47 18.40
CA PHE A 288 -2.27 11.98 17.19
C PHE A 288 -2.76 10.57 16.84
N VAL A 289 -2.71 9.64 17.83
CA VAL A 289 -3.21 8.26 17.67
C VAL A 289 -4.70 8.23 17.32
N LEU A 290 -5.52 9.06 17.98
CA LEU A 290 -6.95 9.17 17.70
C LEU A 290 -7.19 9.60 16.24
N MET A 291 -6.44 10.60 15.75
CA MET A 291 -6.55 11.06 14.36
C MET A 291 -6.09 9.99 13.37
N MET A 292 -5.08 9.20 13.69
CA MET A 292 -4.67 8.03 12.89
C MET A 292 -5.81 6.99 12.81
N VAL A 293 -6.46 6.67 13.91
CA VAL A 293 -7.61 5.76 13.94
C VAL A 293 -8.78 6.30 13.10
N ILE A 294 -9.10 7.58 13.22
CA ILE A 294 -10.15 8.24 12.43
C ILE A 294 -9.78 8.23 10.95
N SER A 295 -8.51 8.45 10.60
CA SER A 295 -8.03 8.41 9.20
C SER A 295 -8.23 7.02 8.60
N GLY A 296 -7.92 5.95 9.33
CA GLY A 296 -8.12 4.57 8.86
C GLY A 296 -9.60 4.25 8.62
N PHE A 297 -10.48 4.64 9.55
CA PHE A 297 -11.94 4.50 9.40
C PHE A 297 -12.45 5.27 8.17
N SER A 298 -12.00 6.50 8.02
CA SER A 298 -12.43 7.39 6.93
C SER A 298 -11.97 6.88 5.55
N LEU A 299 -10.76 6.31 5.50
CA LEU A 299 -10.22 5.68 4.32
C LEU A 299 -11.07 4.49 3.88
N SER A 300 -11.44 3.61 4.79
CA SER A 300 -12.35 2.50 4.53
C SER A 300 -13.72 2.99 4.02
N MET A 301 -14.25 4.05 4.64
CA MET A 301 -15.54 4.63 4.30
C MET A 301 -15.58 5.23 2.89
N SER A 302 -14.47 5.83 2.43
CA SER A 302 -14.37 6.41 1.09
C SER A 302 -13.89 5.41 0.04
N GLY A 303 -12.98 4.49 0.38
CA GLY A 303 -12.33 3.57 -0.56
C GLY A 303 -13.17 2.36 -0.95
N ILE A 304 -13.84 1.72 0.02
CA ILE A 304 -14.60 0.47 -0.22
C ILE A 304 -15.72 0.63 -1.27
N PRO A 305 -16.55 1.69 -1.26
CA PRO A 305 -17.61 1.84 -2.25
C PRO A 305 -17.13 2.12 -3.68
N ILE A 306 -15.85 2.43 -3.89
CA ILE A 306 -15.28 2.79 -5.20
C ILE A 306 -15.42 1.65 -6.21
N PHE A 307 -15.00 0.43 -5.85
CA PHE A 307 -15.03 -0.72 -6.74
C PHE A 307 -16.44 -1.06 -7.26
N PRO A 308 -17.46 -1.26 -6.40
CA PRO A 308 -18.81 -1.51 -6.88
C PRO A 308 -19.41 -0.33 -7.64
N GLU A 309 -18.97 0.91 -7.39
CA GLU A 309 -19.43 2.07 -8.16
C GLU A 309 -18.83 2.09 -9.56
N ILE A 310 -17.54 1.74 -9.74
CA ILE A 310 -16.91 1.60 -11.05
C ILE A 310 -17.60 0.50 -11.87
N ILE A 311 -17.81 -0.69 -11.27
CA ILE A 311 -18.48 -1.80 -11.95
C ILE A 311 -19.91 -1.43 -12.37
N SER A 312 -20.62 -0.62 -11.59
CA SER A 312 -21.96 -0.17 -11.93
C SER A 312 -22.01 0.86 -13.08
N CYS A 313 -20.85 1.40 -13.49
CA CYS A 313 -20.75 2.41 -14.53
C CYS A 313 -20.15 1.86 -15.83
N ALA A 314 -19.40 0.75 -15.76
CA ALA A 314 -18.86 0.01 -16.90
C ALA A 314 -19.90 -0.92 -17.48
#